data_9334643d1e2fa9d3ea4dbdf2ec45e037
#
_entry.id   9334643d1e2fa9d3ea4dbdf2ec45e037
#
_cell.length_a   1.000
_cell.length_b   1.000
_cell.length_c   1.000
_cell.angle_alpha   90.00
_cell.angle_beta   90.00
_cell.angle_gamma   90.00
#
_symmetry.space_group_name_H-M   'P 1'
#
loop_
_entity.id
_entity.type
_entity.pdbx_description
1 polymer ?
#
loop_
_entity_poly.entity_id
_entity_poly.type
_entity_poly.pdbx_seq_one_letter_code
_entity_poly.pdbx_strand_id
1 'polypeptide(L)'
;MLLVQIFDLAKLLNLVFQNPYAVNILLAGYDKDIGPSLYYIDYIASLHKIEKGAFGYGSYFSLAMMDRHYHSGMTVEEAVDLVDKCIMEIRSRLVVAPPNFVIKIVDKDGAREYAWRESIKDTTGAPTS
;
A
#
# COMPACT_ATOMS: atom_id res chain seq x y z
N MET A 1 -4.53 -7.52 -8.73
CA MET A 1 -4.58 -6.25 -7.97
C MET A 1 -3.54 -6.30 -6.87
N LEU A 2 -2.80 -5.26 -6.72
CA LEU A 2 -1.73 -5.12 -5.73
C LEU A 2 -2.15 -4.12 -4.64
N LEU A 3 -1.99 -4.52 -3.39
CA LEU A 3 -2.22 -3.65 -2.23
C LEU A 3 -0.96 -3.60 -1.38
N VAL A 4 -0.49 -2.40 -1.07
CA VAL A 4 0.51 -2.21 -0.02
C VAL A 4 -0.23 -1.86 1.25
N GLN A 5 -0.21 -2.78 2.19
CA GLN A 5 -0.85 -2.61 3.49
C GLN A 5 0.21 -2.47 4.59
N ILE A 6 0.10 -1.41 5.37
CA ILE A 6 0.98 -1.13 6.51
C ILE A 6 0.35 -1.58 7.84
N PHE A 7 -0.96 -1.96 7.85
CA PHE A 7 -1.71 -2.30 9.06
C PHE A 7 -2.52 -3.60 8.97
N ASP A 8 -2.70 -4.24 10.12
CA ASP A 8 -3.51 -5.44 10.29
C ASP A 8 -5.00 -5.11 10.17
N LEU A 9 -5.66 -5.68 9.15
CA LEU A 9 -7.07 -5.41 8.82
C LEU A 9 -8.04 -5.82 9.94
N ALA A 10 -7.72 -6.85 10.70
CA ALA A 10 -8.57 -7.34 11.80
C ALA A 10 -8.62 -6.35 12.96
N LYS A 11 -7.51 -5.69 13.27
CA LYS A 11 -7.47 -4.60 14.26
C LYS A 11 -8.22 -3.37 13.80
N LEU A 12 -8.16 -3.07 12.50
CA LEU A 12 -8.84 -1.92 11.92
C LEU A 12 -10.35 -2.07 11.97
N LEU A 13 -10.90 -3.24 11.62
CA LEU A 13 -12.34 -3.54 11.67
C LEU A 13 -12.90 -3.45 13.09
N ASN A 14 -12.18 -3.95 14.09
CA ASN A 14 -12.58 -3.82 15.49
C ASN A 14 -12.62 -2.35 15.98
N LEU A 15 -11.67 -1.54 15.54
CA LEU A 15 -11.60 -0.10 15.88
C LEU A 15 -12.74 0.70 15.23
N VAL A 16 -13.14 0.36 14.00
CA VAL A 16 -14.23 1.04 13.27
C VAL A 16 -15.60 0.74 13.87
N PHE A 17 -15.84 -0.48 14.38
CA PHE A 17 -17.14 -0.88 14.93
C PHE A 17 -17.35 -0.47 16.40
N GLN A 18 -16.30 -0.37 17.20
CA GLN A 18 -16.41 -0.10 18.64
C GLN A 18 -16.25 1.37 19.01
N ASN A 19 -15.64 2.17 18.15
CA ASN A 19 -15.46 3.61 18.35
C ASN A 19 -15.29 4.28 16.99
N PRO A 20 -16.06 5.30 16.62
CA PRO A 20 -15.93 5.96 15.33
C PRO A 20 -14.63 6.79 15.26
N TYR A 21 -13.51 6.12 15.13
CA TYR A 21 -12.26 6.81 14.82
C TYR A 21 -12.28 7.33 13.40
N ALA A 22 -11.73 8.52 13.21
CA ALA A 22 -11.49 9.08 11.90
C ALA A 22 -10.36 8.27 11.21
N VAL A 23 -10.72 7.19 10.54
CA VAL A 23 -9.79 6.33 9.80
C VAL A 23 -10.14 6.32 8.31
N ASN A 24 -9.10 6.23 7.50
CA ASN A 24 -9.21 6.01 6.07
C ASN A 24 -8.75 4.59 5.76
N ILE A 25 -9.49 3.88 4.90
CA ILE A 25 -9.26 2.48 4.60
C ILE A 25 -9.17 2.28 3.09
N LEU A 26 -8.17 1.51 2.65
CA LEU A 26 -8.14 0.90 1.32
C LEU A 26 -8.52 -0.56 1.48
N LEU A 27 -9.62 -0.96 0.84
CA LEU A 27 -10.11 -2.33 0.87
C LEU A 27 -9.96 -2.95 -0.51
N ALA A 28 -9.11 -3.96 -0.62
CA ALA A 28 -8.95 -4.76 -1.83
C ALA A 28 -9.67 -6.08 -1.71
N GLY A 29 -10.31 -6.51 -2.78
CA GLY A 29 -10.99 -7.79 -2.86
C GLY A 29 -10.98 -8.37 -4.26
N TYR A 30 -11.32 -9.65 -4.36
CA TYR A 30 -11.50 -10.35 -5.62
C TYR A 30 -12.84 -11.10 -5.61
N ASP A 31 -13.62 -10.88 -6.63
CA ASP A 31 -14.88 -11.57 -6.89
C ASP A 31 -14.75 -12.41 -8.16
N LYS A 32 -15.33 -13.62 -8.16
CA LYS A 32 -15.23 -14.56 -9.30
C LYS A 32 -15.87 -14.03 -10.58
N ASP A 33 -16.93 -13.23 -10.45
CA ASP A 33 -17.69 -12.72 -11.58
C ASP A 33 -17.22 -11.34 -12.03
N ILE A 34 -16.80 -10.48 -11.07
CA ILE A 34 -16.43 -9.07 -11.32
C ILE A 34 -14.92 -8.92 -11.46
N GLY A 35 -14.12 -9.81 -10.86
CA GLY A 35 -12.67 -9.69 -10.80
C GLY A 35 -12.17 -8.84 -9.63
N PRO A 36 -10.97 -8.28 -9.73
CA PRO A 36 -10.36 -7.50 -8.66
C PRO A 36 -11.06 -6.16 -8.49
N SER A 37 -11.18 -5.71 -7.24
CA SER A 37 -11.75 -4.41 -6.89
C SER A 37 -10.99 -3.77 -5.75
N LEU A 38 -10.82 -2.47 -5.81
CA LEU A 38 -10.24 -1.64 -4.76
C LEU A 38 -11.25 -0.57 -4.36
N TYR A 39 -11.50 -0.45 -3.06
CA TYR A 39 -12.40 0.54 -2.49
C TYR A 39 -11.65 1.47 -1.55
N TYR A 40 -12.03 2.71 -1.62
CA TYR A 40 -11.62 3.78 -0.72
C TYR A 40 -12.75 4.07 0.24
N ILE A 41 -12.48 3.99 1.53
CA ILE A 41 -13.42 4.34 2.59
C ILE A 41 -12.79 5.45 3.41
N ASP A 42 -13.43 6.61 3.45
CA ASP A 42 -12.93 7.75 4.22
C ASP A 42 -13.50 7.80 5.64
N TYR A 43 -13.02 8.74 6.44
CA TYR A 43 -13.42 8.91 7.83
C TYR A 43 -14.89 9.33 8.02
N ILE A 44 -15.57 9.76 6.98
CA ILE A 44 -17.01 10.06 6.98
C ILE A 44 -17.85 8.90 6.41
N ALA A 45 -17.26 7.72 6.30
CA ALA A 45 -17.87 6.49 5.79
C ALA A 45 -18.36 6.56 4.32
N SER A 46 -17.76 7.42 3.50
CA SER A 46 -17.98 7.41 2.05
C SER A 46 -17.21 6.26 1.40
N LEU A 47 -17.91 5.47 0.58
CA LEU A 47 -17.35 4.32 -0.14
C LEU A 47 -17.20 4.68 -1.62
N HIS A 48 -15.99 4.58 -2.14
CA HIS A 48 -15.69 4.80 -3.56
C HIS A 48 -14.90 3.63 -4.13
N LYS A 49 -15.31 3.15 -5.31
CA LYS A 49 -14.49 2.24 -6.10
C LYS A 49 -13.41 3.04 -6.81
N ILE A 50 -12.15 2.65 -6.62
CA ILE A 50 -11.00 3.33 -7.20
C ILE A 50 -10.07 2.33 -7.88
N GLU A 51 -9.14 2.82 -8.68
CA GLU A 51 -8.12 2.01 -9.34
C GLU A 51 -6.77 2.08 -8.63
N LYS A 52 -6.51 3.18 -7.95
CA LYS A 52 -5.29 3.43 -7.19
C LYS A 52 -5.58 4.36 -6.02
N GLY A 53 -4.82 4.23 -4.94
CA GLY A 53 -4.99 5.08 -3.78
C GLY A 53 -3.83 4.97 -2.81
N ALA A 54 -3.69 5.97 -1.96
CA ALA A 54 -2.72 5.99 -0.88
C ALA A 54 -3.19 6.90 0.24
N PHE A 55 -2.77 6.59 1.47
CA PHE A 55 -3.00 7.40 2.65
C PHE A 55 -1.70 7.65 3.42
N GLY A 56 -1.74 8.61 4.31
CA GLY A 56 -0.62 8.98 5.15
C GLY A 56 0.34 9.95 4.46
N TYR A 57 1.44 10.28 5.14
CA TYR A 57 2.42 11.24 4.62
C TYR A 57 3.10 10.80 3.32
N GLY A 58 3.29 9.50 3.14
CA GLY A 58 3.84 8.94 1.89
C GLY A 58 2.91 9.07 0.69
N SER A 59 1.61 9.37 0.91
CA SER A 59 0.63 9.45 -0.17
C SER A 59 0.94 10.53 -1.20
N TYR A 60 1.51 11.66 -0.77
CA TYR A 60 1.89 12.75 -1.67
C TYR A 60 2.89 12.29 -2.74
N PHE A 61 3.85 11.46 -2.36
CA PHE A 61 4.84 10.91 -3.28
C PHE A 61 4.31 9.73 -4.06
N SER A 62 3.60 8.82 -3.40
CA SER A 62 3.04 7.62 -4.02
C SER A 62 1.98 7.96 -5.07
N LEU A 63 1.07 8.90 -4.79
CA LEU A 63 0.06 9.32 -5.74
C LEU A 63 0.66 9.93 -7.00
N ALA A 64 1.69 10.76 -6.85
CA ALA A 64 2.40 11.34 -7.99
C ALA A 64 3.07 10.25 -8.86
N MET A 65 3.68 9.25 -8.25
CA MET A 65 4.27 8.11 -8.96
C MET A 65 3.20 7.27 -9.65
N MET A 66 2.09 6.98 -8.97
CA MET A 66 0.97 6.24 -9.56
C MET A 66 0.30 7.02 -10.70
N ASP A 67 0.14 8.33 -10.58
CA ASP A 67 -0.40 9.15 -11.68
C ASP A 67 0.47 9.12 -12.93
N ARG A 68 1.78 8.98 -12.76
CA ARG A 68 2.75 8.96 -13.84
C ARG A 68 2.89 7.60 -14.52
N HIS A 69 2.79 6.51 -13.77
CA HIS A 69 3.18 5.19 -14.23
C HIS A 69 2.04 4.17 -14.25
N TYR A 70 0.91 4.44 -13.59
CA TYR A 70 -0.22 3.54 -13.58
C TYR A 70 -0.94 3.53 -14.93
N HIS A 71 -1.29 2.34 -15.38
CA HIS A 71 -2.23 2.14 -16.49
C HIS A 71 -3.14 0.95 -16.21
N SER A 72 -4.32 0.95 -16.82
CA SER A 72 -5.25 -0.18 -16.72
C SER A 72 -4.65 -1.44 -17.33
N GLY A 73 -4.91 -2.60 -16.73
CA GLY A 73 -4.43 -3.88 -17.27
C GLY A 73 -2.97 -4.20 -16.94
N MET A 74 -2.38 -3.55 -15.94
CA MET A 74 -1.03 -3.88 -15.47
C MET A 74 -0.94 -5.33 -15.02
N THR A 75 0.15 -5.99 -15.37
CA THR A 75 0.52 -7.29 -14.80
C THR A 75 0.92 -7.15 -13.33
N VAL A 76 1.03 -8.28 -12.62
CA VAL A 76 1.49 -8.29 -11.22
C VAL A 76 2.91 -7.72 -11.13
N GLU A 77 3.78 -8.09 -12.06
CA GLU A 77 5.17 -7.64 -12.11
C GLU A 77 5.27 -6.12 -12.32
N GLU A 78 4.48 -5.58 -13.25
CA GLU A 78 4.42 -4.14 -13.50
C GLU A 78 3.88 -3.38 -12.29
N ALA A 79 2.87 -3.92 -11.62
CA ALA A 79 2.30 -3.32 -10.41
C ALA A 79 3.29 -3.36 -9.24
N VAL A 80 4.05 -4.45 -9.08
CA VAL A 80 5.12 -4.55 -8.08
C VAL A 80 6.22 -3.53 -8.36
N ASP A 81 6.65 -3.39 -9.62
CA ASP A 81 7.65 -2.39 -10.01
C ASP A 81 7.18 -0.96 -9.72
N LEU A 82 5.91 -0.67 -9.98
CA LEU A 82 5.31 0.63 -9.63
C LEU A 82 5.32 0.88 -8.11
N VAL A 83 4.98 -0.14 -7.31
CA VAL A 83 5.04 -0.03 -5.85
C VAL A 83 6.48 0.16 -5.36
N ASP A 84 7.44 -0.54 -5.94
CA ASP A 84 8.85 -0.35 -5.60
C ASP A 84 9.32 1.09 -5.91
N LYS A 85 8.89 1.66 -7.02
CA LYS A 85 9.13 3.09 -7.33
C LYS A 85 8.51 4.02 -6.29
N CYS A 86 7.28 3.74 -5.84
CA CYS A 86 6.64 4.50 -4.75
C CYS A 86 7.43 4.40 -3.44
N ILE A 87 7.87 3.21 -3.07
CA ILE A 87 8.69 2.99 -1.86
C ILE A 87 10.01 3.76 -1.94
N MET A 88 10.67 3.73 -3.08
CA MET A 88 11.91 4.48 -3.30
C MET A 88 11.71 5.99 -3.17
N GLU A 89 10.64 6.54 -3.73
CA GLU A 89 10.30 7.96 -3.59
C GLU A 89 10.01 8.33 -2.12
N ILE A 90 9.26 7.50 -1.42
CA ILE A 90 8.98 7.70 0.02
C ILE A 90 10.30 7.72 0.81
N ARG A 91 11.16 6.75 0.59
CA ARG A 91 12.45 6.65 1.29
C ARG A 91 13.38 7.80 1.00
N SER A 92 13.37 8.32 -0.22
CA SER A 92 14.25 9.42 -0.62
C SER A 92 13.78 10.79 -0.17
N ARG A 93 12.47 10.98 -0.02
CA ARG A 93 11.87 12.30 0.22
C ARG A 93 11.29 12.49 1.61
N LEU A 94 10.83 11.42 2.24
CA LEU A 94 10.27 11.48 3.59
C LEU A 94 11.39 11.32 4.62
N VAL A 95 11.57 12.34 5.46
CA VAL A 95 12.64 12.39 6.48
C VAL A 95 12.54 11.21 7.46
N VAL A 96 11.31 10.85 7.84
CA VAL A 96 11.02 9.69 8.71
C VAL A 96 10.23 8.66 7.90
N ALA A 97 10.90 7.99 6.97
CA ALA A 97 10.29 6.90 6.22
C ALA A 97 10.19 5.63 7.08
N PRO A 98 9.12 4.83 6.95
CA PRO A 98 9.08 3.51 7.55
C PRO A 98 10.27 2.67 7.10
N PRO A 99 10.91 1.91 8.01
CA PRO A 99 12.07 1.10 7.65
C PRO A 99 11.69 -0.07 6.73
N ASN A 100 10.49 -0.62 6.92
CA ASN A 100 10.05 -1.82 6.22
C ASN A 100 8.69 -1.62 5.59
N PHE A 101 8.50 -2.21 4.41
CA PHE A 101 7.24 -2.28 3.70
C PHE A 101 6.92 -3.74 3.38
N VAL A 102 5.66 -4.10 3.47
CA VAL A 102 5.17 -5.39 3.00
C VAL A 102 4.28 -5.20 1.77
N ILE A 103 4.57 -5.95 0.73
CA ILE A 103 3.76 -6.01 -0.49
C ILE A 103 2.83 -7.21 -0.38
N LYS A 104 1.53 -6.97 -0.52
CA LYS A 104 0.49 -7.99 -0.52
C LYS A 104 -0.25 -7.99 -1.85
N ILE A 105 -0.68 -9.17 -2.27
CA ILE A 105 -1.46 -9.37 -3.49
C ILE A 105 -2.81 -9.96 -3.11
N VAL A 106 -3.86 -9.47 -3.75
CA VAL A 106 -5.21 -10.02 -3.68
C VAL A 106 -5.65 -10.38 -5.10
N ASP A 107 -5.90 -11.66 -5.32
CA ASP A 107 -6.35 -12.19 -6.60
C ASP A 107 -7.32 -13.37 -6.41
N LYS A 108 -7.57 -14.13 -7.47
CA LYS A 108 -8.44 -15.32 -7.44
C LYS A 108 -8.05 -16.38 -6.40
N ASP A 109 -6.79 -16.41 -6.00
CA ASP A 109 -6.24 -17.36 -5.01
C ASP A 109 -6.26 -16.80 -3.58
N GLY A 110 -6.84 -15.60 -3.40
CA GLY A 110 -6.99 -14.93 -2.11
C GLY A 110 -5.95 -13.85 -1.84
N ALA A 111 -5.90 -13.40 -0.60
CA ALA A 111 -4.96 -12.40 -0.13
C ALA A 111 -3.70 -13.08 0.43
N ARG A 112 -2.53 -12.66 0.00
CA ARG A 112 -1.25 -13.21 0.46
C ARG A 112 -0.15 -12.15 0.52
N GLU A 113 0.83 -12.38 1.38
CA GLU A 113 2.09 -11.65 1.33
C GLU A 113 2.88 -12.08 0.09
N TYR A 114 3.40 -11.09 -0.62
CA TYR A 114 4.23 -11.32 -1.80
C TYR A 114 5.71 -11.12 -1.49
N ALA A 115 6.06 -9.96 -0.91
CA ALA A 115 7.45 -9.63 -0.60
C ALA A 115 7.56 -8.57 0.49
N TRP A 116 8.67 -8.58 1.20
CA TRP A 116 9.10 -7.52 2.09
C TRP A 116 10.14 -6.63 1.41
N ARG A 117 10.13 -5.35 1.76
CA ARG A 117 11.15 -4.38 1.40
C ARG A 117 11.72 -3.80 2.67
N GLU A 118 12.79 -4.41 3.16
CA GLU A 118 13.50 -3.97 4.36
C GLU A 118 14.38 -2.76 4.05
N SER A 119 14.65 -1.92 5.06
CA SER A 119 15.64 -0.88 4.91
C SER A 119 17.03 -1.55 4.76
N ILE A 120 17.80 -1.03 3.82
CA ILE A 120 19.21 -1.38 3.74
C ILE A 120 19.84 -0.84 5.02
N LYS A 121 20.22 -1.73 5.94
CA LYS A 121 21.07 -1.33 7.05
C LYS A 121 22.35 -0.83 6.42
N ASP A 122 22.67 0.43 6.62
CA ASP A 122 24.00 0.95 6.26
C ASP A 122 25.06 0.10 6.93
N THR A 123 25.64 -0.79 6.17
CA THR A 123 26.87 -1.52 6.53
C THR A 123 28.08 -0.62 6.31
N THR A 124 28.03 0.61 6.80
CA THR A 124 29.20 1.46 6.97
C THR A 124 29.56 1.48 8.45
N GLY A 125 29.92 0.32 8.97
CA GLY A 125 30.81 0.25 10.11
C GLY A 125 32.18 0.75 9.66
N ALA A 126 32.42 2.03 9.80
CA ALA A 126 33.79 2.54 9.73
C ALA A 126 34.60 1.85 10.83
N PRO A 127 35.76 1.25 10.51
CA PRO A 127 36.63 0.75 11.55
C PRO A 127 37.18 1.95 12.31
N THR A 128 36.82 2.06 13.57
CA THR A 128 37.53 2.95 14.51
C THR A 128 38.93 2.41 14.71
N SER A 129 39.88 3.06 14.14
CA SER A 129 41.29 2.94 14.51
C SER A 129 41.56 3.60 15.85
#